data_fcd012491ca4cb7f681aa7274b1b419d
#
_entry.id   fcd012491ca4cb7f681aa7274b1b419d
#
_cell.length_a   1.000
_cell.length_b   1.000
_cell.length_c   1.000
_cell.angle_alpha   90.00
_cell.angle_beta   90.00
_cell.angle_gamma   90.00
#
_symmetry.space_group_name_H-M   'P 1'
#
loop_
_entity.id
_entity.type
_entity.pdbx_description
1 polymer ?
#
loop_
_entity_poly.entity_id
_entity_poly.type
_entity_poly.pdbx_seq_one_letter_code
_entity_poly.pdbx_strand_id
1 'polypeptide(L)'
;MLCVLASPALAAAQTSTDHVDLAGVFVDSLKQLAIEHGIRIATQEKTRRELGGPFWSDYERSLRLPRTWEDGDAWWVNYIGHPIHGAAAGYSWLDHEPGTPADISLSRRYLVTRAHALAWAAVYSTQFEFGPLSEASIGNVGLDPRTTGWVDHVTTPVGAFGLIVAEDALDRFFVKWAERHTTNRVWRASLRMLFNPARTMANLTSGKKPWNRQGRALDWRPSLALSAPPVAATGR
;
A
#
# COMPACT_ATOMS: atom_id res chain seq x y z
N MET A 1 -16.34 49.13 -31.35
CA MET A 1 -17.24 48.43 -30.42
C MET A 1 -16.80 46.95 -30.44
N LEU A 2 -15.85 46.62 -29.52
CA LEU A 2 -15.28 45.24 -29.44
C LEU A 2 -16.01 44.52 -28.30
N CYS A 3 -16.80 43.48 -28.66
CA CYS A 3 -17.36 42.57 -27.70
C CYS A 3 -16.30 41.53 -27.24
N VAL A 4 -15.85 41.65 -25.99
CA VAL A 4 -15.03 40.63 -25.32
C VAL A 4 -15.97 39.53 -24.85
N LEU A 5 -15.93 38.35 -25.52
CA LEU A 5 -16.59 37.14 -25.07
C LEU A 5 -15.78 36.55 -23.90
N ALA A 6 -16.28 36.74 -22.70
CA ALA A 6 -15.77 36.04 -21.53
C ALA A 6 -16.22 34.57 -21.57
N SER A 7 -15.27 33.67 -21.78
CA SER A 7 -15.51 32.22 -21.60
C SER A 7 -15.72 31.92 -20.13
N PRO A 8 -16.80 31.23 -19.73
CA PRO A 8 -16.91 30.73 -18.37
C PRO A 8 -15.95 29.54 -18.23
N ALA A 9 -14.89 29.74 -17.43
CA ALA A 9 -14.10 28.63 -16.93
C ALA A 9 -15.05 27.74 -16.08
N LEU A 10 -15.36 26.55 -16.59
CA LEU A 10 -15.98 25.51 -15.78
C LEU A 10 -15.04 25.17 -14.63
N ALA A 11 -15.26 25.74 -13.45
CA ALA A 11 -14.75 25.24 -12.21
C ALA A 11 -15.40 23.86 -12.01
N ALA A 12 -14.65 22.81 -12.33
CA ALA A 12 -15.03 21.47 -11.91
C ALA A 12 -15.05 21.49 -10.37
N ALA A 13 -16.24 21.57 -9.82
CA ALA A 13 -16.47 21.37 -8.41
C ALA A 13 -15.97 19.96 -8.11
N GLN A 14 -14.84 19.84 -7.42
CA GLN A 14 -14.44 18.61 -6.77
C GLN A 14 -15.54 18.32 -5.74
N THR A 15 -16.47 17.45 -6.12
CA THR A 15 -17.36 16.82 -5.15
C THR A 15 -16.44 16.03 -4.22
N SER A 16 -16.19 16.56 -3.02
CA SER A 16 -15.60 15.78 -1.95
C SER A 16 -16.61 14.67 -1.65
N THR A 17 -16.37 13.49 -2.19
CA THR A 17 -17.14 12.31 -1.82
C THR A 17 -16.77 12.01 -0.37
N ASP A 18 -17.72 12.16 0.55
CA ASP A 18 -17.54 11.79 1.97
C ASP A 18 -17.40 10.26 2.15
N HIS A 19 -17.36 9.52 1.05
CA HIS A 19 -17.33 8.06 1.02
C HIS A 19 -15.99 7.55 0.52
N VAL A 20 -15.59 6.37 1.06
CA VAL A 20 -14.40 5.64 0.59
C VAL A 20 -14.56 5.29 -0.89
N ASP A 21 -13.52 5.52 -1.67
CA ASP A 21 -13.44 5.02 -3.05
C ASP A 21 -13.13 3.52 -3.06
N LEU A 22 -14.17 2.71 -2.88
CA LEU A 22 -14.05 1.25 -2.88
C LEU A 22 -13.53 0.69 -4.20
N ALA A 23 -13.85 1.34 -5.34
CA ALA A 23 -13.35 0.90 -6.64
C ALA A 23 -11.84 1.06 -6.72
N GLY A 24 -11.30 2.20 -6.26
CA GLY A 24 -9.86 2.43 -6.16
C GLY A 24 -9.17 1.45 -5.22
N VAL A 25 -9.71 1.22 -4.03
CA VAL A 25 -9.20 0.22 -3.07
C VAL A 25 -9.11 -1.17 -3.73
N PHE A 26 -10.17 -1.58 -4.42
CA PHE A 26 -10.21 -2.90 -5.07
C PHE A 26 -9.21 -3.02 -6.21
N VAL A 27 -9.10 -2.01 -7.06
CA VAL A 27 -8.14 -1.98 -8.18
C VAL A 27 -6.70 -2.04 -7.67
N ASP A 28 -6.35 -1.28 -6.63
CA ASP A 28 -5.00 -1.29 -6.08
C ASP A 28 -4.70 -2.62 -5.38
N SER A 29 -5.68 -3.22 -4.70
CA SER A 29 -5.56 -4.57 -4.11
C SER A 29 -5.37 -5.66 -5.18
N LEU A 30 -6.05 -5.57 -6.32
CA LEU A 30 -5.84 -6.51 -7.44
C LEU A 30 -4.43 -6.36 -8.04
N LYS A 31 -3.93 -5.14 -8.18
CA LYS A 31 -2.54 -4.93 -8.64
C LYS A 31 -1.53 -5.50 -7.64
N GLN A 32 -1.77 -5.30 -6.34
CA GLN A 32 -0.95 -5.89 -5.29
C GLN A 32 -0.94 -7.41 -5.41
N LEU A 33 -2.10 -8.04 -5.49
CA LEU A 33 -2.26 -9.49 -5.66
C LEU A 33 -1.50 -10.00 -6.90
N ALA A 34 -1.61 -9.30 -8.03
CA ALA A 34 -0.91 -9.66 -9.25
C ALA A 34 0.62 -9.58 -9.09
N ILE A 35 1.12 -8.55 -8.40
CA ILE A 35 2.56 -8.40 -8.12
C ILE A 35 3.05 -9.53 -7.21
N GLU A 36 2.31 -9.85 -6.16
CA GLU A 36 2.66 -10.89 -5.19
C GLU A 36 2.69 -12.27 -5.85
N HIS A 37 1.67 -12.62 -6.63
CA HIS A 37 1.69 -13.86 -7.42
C HIS A 37 2.81 -13.87 -8.46
N GLY A 38 3.08 -12.72 -9.10
CA GLY A 38 4.22 -12.58 -10.01
C GLY A 38 5.57 -12.85 -9.34
N ILE A 39 5.77 -12.32 -8.14
CA ILE A 39 6.98 -12.57 -7.34
C ILE A 39 7.07 -14.07 -6.96
N ARG A 40 5.97 -14.68 -6.52
CA ARG A 40 5.93 -16.11 -6.20
C ARG A 40 6.28 -16.98 -7.40
N ILE A 41 5.66 -16.73 -8.54
CA ILE A 41 5.95 -17.44 -9.79
C ILE A 41 7.43 -17.27 -10.17
N ALA A 42 7.98 -16.07 -10.02
CA ALA A 42 9.38 -15.80 -10.35
C ALA A 42 10.38 -16.48 -9.39
N THR A 43 10.05 -16.56 -8.11
CA THR A 43 11.01 -16.98 -7.06
C THR A 43 10.78 -18.39 -6.54
N GLN A 44 9.54 -18.93 -6.60
CA GLN A 44 9.18 -20.21 -6.02
C GLN A 44 9.03 -21.30 -7.10
N GLU A 45 9.91 -22.28 -7.09
CA GLU A 45 9.89 -23.39 -8.03
C GLU A 45 8.62 -24.25 -7.89
N LYS A 46 8.15 -24.46 -6.64
CA LYS A 46 6.92 -25.19 -6.37
C LYS A 46 5.74 -24.56 -7.10
N THR A 47 5.53 -23.24 -6.94
CA THR A 47 4.47 -22.51 -7.61
C THR A 47 4.53 -22.68 -9.14
N ARG A 48 5.74 -22.60 -9.73
CA ARG A 48 5.90 -22.80 -11.19
C ARG A 48 5.53 -24.21 -11.65
N ARG A 49 5.82 -25.24 -10.86
CA ARG A 49 5.47 -26.63 -11.19
C ARG A 49 3.97 -26.87 -11.14
N GLU A 50 3.28 -26.18 -10.23
CA GLU A 50 1.84 -26.35 -9.98
C GLU A 50 0.97 -25.47 -10.89
N LEU A 51 1.58 -24.51 -11.62
CA LEU A 51 0.86 -23.70 -12.60
C LEU A 51 0.21 -24.58 -13.67
N GLY A 52 -1.09 -24.40 -13.90
CA GLY A 52 -1.85 -25.20 -14.86
C GLY A 52 -2.46 -26.47 -14.28
N GLY A 53 -2.38 -26.66 -12.96
CA GLY A 53 -3.11 -27.69 -12.23
C GLY A 53 -4.64 -27.49 -12.28
N PRO A 54 -5.42 -28.37 -11.63
CA PRO A 54 -6.89 -28.33 -11.65
C PRO A 54 -7.42 -27.20 -10.77
N PHE A 55 -7.38 -25.97 -11.26
CA PHE A 55 -7.74 -24.73 -10.55
C PHE A 55 -8.97 -24.85 -9.64
N TRP A 56 -10.09 -25.37 -10.17
CA TRP A 56 -11.33 -25.44 -9.40
C TRP A 56 -11.27 -26.43 -8.26
N SER A 57 -10.62 -27.58 -8.43
CA SER A 57 -10.45 -28.55 -7.35
C SER A 57 -9.47 -28.06 -6.29
N ASP A 58 -8.48 -27.27 -6.69
CA ASP A 58 -7.51 -26.69 -5.78
C ASP A 58 -8.17 -25.54 -4.99
N TYR A 59 -8.97 -24.72 -5.67
CA TYR A 59 -9.79 -23.72 -5.01
C TYR A 59 -10.77 -24.33 -3.99
N GLU A 60 -11.51 -25.37 -4.38
CA GLU A 60 -12.42 -26.07 -3.46
C GLU A 60 -11.69 -26.64 -2.24
N ARG A 61 -10.49 -27.19 -2.44
CA ARG A 61 -9.66 -27.71 -1.35
C ARG A 61 -9.16 -26.59 -0.43
N SER A 62 -8.84 -25.41 -0.97
CA SER A 62 -8.38 -24.25 -0.18
C SER A 62 -9.43 -23.73 0.79
N LEU A 63 -10.72 -23.98 0.54
CA LEU A 63 -11.81 -23.59 1.42
C LEU A 63 -11.91 -24.40 2.71
N ARG A 64 -11.06 -25.41 2.90
CA ARG A 64 -11.02 -26.21 4.13
C ARG A 64 -10.33 -25.38 5.23
N LEU A 65 -10.98 -25.31 6.39
CA LEU A 65 -10.42 -24.58 7.54
C LEU A 65 -9.09 -25.20 8.00
N PRO A 66 -8.10 -24.37 8.30
CA PRO A 66 -6.83 -24.80 8.88
C PRO A 66 -7.03 -25.54 10.19
N ARG A 67 -6.17 -26.52 10.49
CA ARG A 67 -6.22 -27.34 11.69
C ARG A 67 -5.05 -27.12 12.64
N THR A 68 -4.00 -26.47 12.18
CA THR A 68 -2.77 -26.23 12.92
C THR A 68 -2.53 -24.73 13.03
N TRP A 69 -1.59 -24.30 13.88
CA TRP A 69 -1.11 -22.92 13.88
C TRP A 69 -0.16 -22.68 12.71
N GLU A 70 0.86 -23.51 12.58
CA GLU A 70 1.89 -23.43 11.55
C GLU A 70 1.37 -23.94 10.18
N ASP A 71 1.83 -23.31 9.12
CA ASP A 71 1.51 -23.65 7.72
C ASP A 71 2.69 -24.28 6.96
N GLY A 72 3.86 -24.33 7.61
CA GLY A 72 5.08 -24.89 7.05
C GLY A 72 5.97 -23.88 6.33
N ASP A 73 5.57 -22.61 6.27
CA ASP A 73 6.39 -21.54 5.72
C ASP A 73 7.51 -21.13 6.70
N ALA A 74 8.54 -20.49 6.15
CA ALA A 74 9.65 -20.02 6.97
C ALA A 74 9.18 -18.89 7.90
N TRP A 75 9.70 -18.86 9.13
CA TRP A 75 9.33 -17.87 10.14
C TRP A 75 9.29 -16.42 9.62
N TRP A 76 10.26 -16.02 8.81
CA TRP A 76 10.32 -14.65 8.26
C TRP A 76 9.20 -14.36 7.24
N VAL A 77 8.64 -15.38 6.60
CA VAL A 77 7.46 -15.24 5.71
C VAL A 77 6.25 -14.87 6.57
N ASN A 78 5.95 -15.70 7.58
CA ASN A 78 4.76 -15.56 8.41
C ASN A 78 4.79 -14.33 9.32
N TYR A 79 5.96 -13.97 9.88
CA TYR A 79 6.06 -12.92 10.90
C TYR A 79 6.65 -11.59 10.39
N ILE A 80 7.14 -11.54 9.15
CA ILE A 80 7.64 -10.31 8.51
C ILE A 80 6.94 -10.08 7.17
N GLY A 81 6.92 -11.08 6.30
CA GLY A 81 6.33 -10.97 4.97
C GLY A 81 4.83 -10.67 5.00
N HIS A 82 4.06 -11.49 5.71
CA HIS A 82 2.61 -11.33 5.85
C HIS A 82 2.19 -10.01 6.52
N PRO A 83 2.82 -9.53 7.59
CA PRO A 83 2.61 -8.17 8.10
C PRO A 83 2.84 -7.06 7.07
N ILE A 84 3.90 -7.13 6.27
CA ILE A 84 4.18 -6.13 5.21
C ILE A 84 3.11 -6.19 4.13
N HIS A 85 2.74 -7.36 3.68
CA HIS A 85 1.68 -7.63 2.73
C HIS A 85 0.32 -7.04 3.19
N GLY A 86 -0.12 -7.41 4.39
CA GLY A 86 -1.35 -6.88 4.97
C GLY A 86 -1.32 -5.37 5.19
N ALA A 87 -0.18 -4.81 5.63
CA ALA A 87 -0.03 -3.38 5.82
C ALA A 87 -0.09 -2.61 4.50
N ALA A 88 0.46 -3.16 3.40
CA ALA A 88 0.35 -2.55 2.08
C ALA A 88 -1.12 -2.49 1.62
N ALA A 89 -1.89 -3.57 1.82
CA ALA A 89 -3.33 -3.56 1.57
C ALA A 89 -4.07 -2.55 2.47
N GLY A 90 -3.71 -2.47 3.75
CA GLY A 90 -4.25 -1.47 4.66
C GLY A 90 -3.94 -0.03 4.23
N TYR A 91 -2.75 0.25 3.72
CA TYR A 91 -2.41 1.56 3.16
C TYR A 91 -3.17 1.86 1.88
N SER A 92 -3.48 0.88 1.05
CA SER A 92 -4.37 1.08 -0.10
C SER A 92 -5.75 1.56 0.35
N TRP A 93 -6.31 1.00 1.43
CA TRP A 93 -7.53 1.53 2.03
C TRP A 93 -7.38 2.98 2.48
N LEU A 94 -6.33 3.29 3.26
CA LEU A 94 -6.07 4.62 3.81
C LEU A 94 -5.92 5.70 2.72
N ASP A 95 -5.39 5.34 1.57
CA ASP A 95 -5.19 6.24 0.44
C ASP A 95 -6.49 6.61 -0.27
N HIS A 96 -7.53 5.78 -0.12
CA HIS A 96 -8.86 5.95 -0.71
C HIS A 96 -9.93 6.37 0.32
N GLU A 97 -9.59 6.45 1.60
CA GLU A 97 -10.51 6.93 2.65
C GLU A 97 -10.34 8.44 2.87
N PRO A 98 -11.38 9.28 2.58
CA PRO A 98 -11.31 10.72 2.76
C PRO A 98 -11.01 11.12 4.19
N GLY A 99 -10.21 12.16 4.36
CA GLY A 99 -9.89 12.72 5.68
C GLY A 99 -9.02 11.80 6.56
N THR A 100 -8.33 10.82 5.96
CA THR A 100 -7.34 9.99 6.66
C THR A 100 -6.20 10.86 7.20
N PRO A 101 -5.93 10.84 8.53
CA PRO A 101 -4.81 11.58 9.09
C PRO A 101 -3.47 11.04 8.57
N ALA A 102 -2.61 11.98 8.12
CA ALA A 102 -1.27 11.64 7.63
C ALA A 102 -0.28 11.26 8.76
N ASP A 103 -0.55 11.72 9.97
CA ASP A 103 0.34 11.57 11.12
C ASP A 103 -0.31 10.74 12.23
N ILE A 104 0.50 9.94 12.92
CA ILE A 104 0.09 9.23 14.13
C ILE A 104 -0.45 10.20 15.18
N SER A 105 -1.61 9.89 15.75
CA SER A 105 -2.23 10.64 16.83
C SER A 105 -3.19 9.75 17.62
N LEU A 106 -3.60 10.19 18.79
CA LEU A 106 -4.65 9.52 19.57
C LEU A 106 -6.06 10.04 19.22
N SER A 107 -6.21 10.76 18.11
CA SER A 107 -7.52 11.25 17.69
C SER A 107 -8.43 10.07 17.30
N ARG A 108 -9.72 10.23 17.57
CA ARG A 108 -10.72 9.23 17.16
C ARG A 108 -10.63 8.93 15.65
N ARG A 109 -10.40 9.97 14.83
CA ARG A 109 -10.32 9.80 13.36
C ARG A 109 -9.13 8.92 12.97
N TYR A 110 -7.95 9.13 13.58
CA TYR A 110 -6.78 8.28 13.34
C TYR A 110 -7.07 6.83 13.70
N LEU A 111 -7.59 6.57 14.90
CA LEU A 111 -7.86 5.21 15.37
C LEU A 111 -8.90 4.50 14.50
N VAL A 112 -9.98 5.19 14.11
CA VAL A 112 -11.03 4.63 13.25
C VAL A 112 -10.49 4.28 11.86
N THR A 113 -9.73 5.17 11.22
CA THR A 113 -9.17 4.89 9.88
C THR A 113 -8.20 3.71 9.92
N ARG A 114 -7.37 3.57 10.98
CA ARG A 114 -6.48 2.40 11.14
C ARG A 114 -7.25 1.12 11.44
N ALA A 115 -8.38 1.19 12.15
CA ALA A 115 -9.27 0.04 12.32
C ALA A 115 -9.90 -0.40 10.97
N HIS A 116 -10.26 0.54 10.10
CA HIS A 116 -10.72 0.22 8.74
C HIS A 116 -9.61 -0.43 7.92
N ALA A 117 -8.38 0.08 7.99
CA ALA A 117 -7.22 -0.52 7.33
C ALA A 117 -6.95 -1.95 7.83
N LEU A 118 -7.08 -2.20 9.14
CA LEU A 118 -7.00 -3.55 9.74
C LEU A 118 -8.08 -4.47 9.17
N ALA A 119 -9.33 -3.99 9.12
CA ALA A 119 -10.45 -4.78 8.58
C ALA A 119 -10.22 -5.12 7.11
N TRP A 120 -9.72 -4.16 6.32
CA TRP A 120 -9.38 -4.41 4.92
C TRP A 120 -8.20 -5.38 4.76
N ALA A 121 -7.16 -5.25 5.58
CA ALA A 121 -6.03 -6.21 5.59
C ALA A 121 -6.51 -7.63 5.88
N ALA A 122 -7.48 -7.81 6.79
CA ALA A 122 -8.09 -9.11 7.07
C ALA A 122 -8.88 -9.66 5.88
N VAL A 123 -9.66 -8.82 5.18
CA VAL A 123 -10.37 -9.20 3.95
C VAL A 123 -9.39 -9.61 2.86
N TYR A 124 -8.33 -8.81 2.67
CA TYR A 124 -7.30 -9.07 1.67
C TYR A 124 -6.54 -10.37 1.97
N SER A 125 -6.13 -10.59 3.23
CA SER A 125 -5.50 -11.84 3.66
C SER A 125 -6.39 -13.05 3.40
N THR A 126 -7.68 -12.95 3.72
CA THR A 126 -8.63 -14.03 3.44
C THR A 126 -8.74 -14.32 1.95
N GLN A 127 -8.76 -13.28 1.10
CA GLN A 127 -8.75 -13.45 -0.35
C GLN A 127 -7.45 -14.10 -0.85
N PHE A 128 -6.32 -13.73 -0.26
CA PHE A 128 -5.02 -14.27 -0.62
C PHE A 128 -4.91 -15.76 -0.29
N GLU A 129 -5.44 -16.20 0.84
CA GLU A 129 -5.39 -17.58 1.30
C GLU A 129 -6.50 -18.46 0.68
N PHE A 130 -7.74 -17.99 0.67
CA PHE A 130 -8.93 -18.76 0.34
C PHE A 130 -9.72 -18.29 -0.88
N GLY A 131 -9.35 -17.16 -1.46
CA GLY A 131 -10.10 -16.59 -2.58
C GLY A 131 -9.90 -17.37 -3.88
N PRO A 132 -10.70 -17.08 -4.91
CA PRO A 132 -10.60 -17.75 -6.21
C PRO A 132 -9.27 -17.49 -6.93
N LEU A 133 -8.54 -16.44 -6.56
CA LEU A 133 -7.18 -16.14 -7.02
C LEU A 133 -6.18 -16.25 -5.85
N SER A 134 -6.41 -17.20 -4.96
CA SER A 134 -5.54 -17.47 -3.82
C SER A 134 -4.25 -18.16 -4.24
N GLU A 135 -3.29 -18.17 -3.35
CA GLU A 135 -2.06 -18.92 -3.57
C GLU A 135 -2.29 -20.43 -3.67
N ALA A 136 -3.30 -20.95 -2.97
CA ALA A 136 -3.68 -22.35 -3.07
C ALA A 136 -4.24 -22.68 -4.47
N SER A 137 -5.13 -21.84 -5.02
CA SER A 137 -5.75 -22.10 -6.32
C SER A 137 -4.80 -21.89 -7.51
N ILE A 138 -3.81 -20.97 -7.38
CA ILE A 138 -2.86 -20.68 -8.48
C ILE A 138 -1.62 -21.58 -8.39
N GLY A 139 -1.08 -21.80 -7.21
CA GLY A 139 0.20 -22.47 -7.03
C GLY A 139 0.13 -23.73 -6.15
N ASN A 140 -1.08 -24.24 -5.88
CA ASN A 140 -1.31 -25.43 -5.06
C ASN A 140 -0.66 -25.36 -3.66
N VAL A 141 -0.48 -24.15 -3.14
CA VAL A 141 0.11 -23.93 -1.82
C VAL A 141 -0.96 -24.13 -0.75
N GLY A 142 -0.60 -24.72 0.39
CA GLY A 142 -1.54 -24.95 1.48
C GLY A 142 -2.58 -26.05 1.23
N LEU A 143 -2.48 -26.82 0.15
CA LEU A 143 -3.41 -27.93 -0.12
C LEU A 143 -3.08 -29.21 0.65
N ASP A 144 -1.86 -29.37 1.14
CA ASP A 144 -1.51 -30.40 2.11
C ASP A 144 -2.09 -30.01 3.47
N PRO A 145 -2.91 -30.86 4.12
CA PRO A 145 -3.49 -30.53 5.44
C PRO A 145 -2.45 -30.23 6.54
N ARG A 146 -1.17 -30.54 6.30
CA ARG A 146 -0.06 -30.21 7.21
C ARG A 146 0.54 -28.84 6.95
N THR A 147 0.19 -28.18 5.84
CA THR A 147 0.69 -26.87 5.43
C THR A 147 -0.40 -25.80 5.42
N THR A 148 -1.59 -26.09 5.96
CA THR A 148 -2.65 -25.11 6.20
C THR A 148 -2.61 -24.69 7.66
N GLY A 149 -2.27 -23.42 7.93
CA GLY A 149 -2.14 -22.89 9.28
C GLY A 149 -2.99 -21.65 9.53
N TRP A 150 -3.31 -21.39 10.80
CA TRP A 150 -3.96 -20.16 11.22
C TRP A 150 -3.01 -18.97 11.28
N VAL A 151 -1.69 -19.22 11.20
CA VAL A 151 -0.68 -18.20 11.42
C VAL A 151 -0.90 -16.97 10.52
N ASP A 152 -1.15 -17.16 9.23
CA ASP A 152 -1.29 -16.06 8.26
C ASP A 152 -2.60 -15.28 8.44
N HIS A 153 -3.67 -15.97 8.83
CA HIS A 153 -4.95 -15.31 9.12
C HIS A 153 -4.90 -14.40 10.33
N VAL A 154 -3.92 -14.58 11.22
CA VAL A 154 -3.71 -13.76 12.42
C VAL A 154 -2.56 -12.79 12.22
N THR A 155 -1.41 -13.26 11.75
CA THR A 155 -0.20 -12.43 11.62
C THR A 155 -0.36 -11.36 10.53
N THR A 156 -1.08 -11.65 9.45
CA THR A 156 -1.31 -10.66 8.40
C THR A 156 -2.11 -9.46 8.93
N PRO A 157 -3.33 -9.60 9.45
CA PRO A 157 -4.08 -8.40 9.89
C PRO A 157 -3.50 -7.76 11.16
N VAL A 158 -3.14 -8.56 12.18
CA VAL A 158 -2.63 -8.02 13.45
C VAL A 158 -1.25 -7.40 13.26
N GLY A 159 -0.36 -8.10 12.55
CA GLY A 159 0.96 -7.59 12.21
C GLY A 159 0.90 -6.38 11.28
N ALA A 160 -0.03 -6.36 10.33
CA ALA A 160 -0.28 -5.21 9.47
C ALA A 160 -0.66 -3.96 10.27
N PHE A 161 -1.59 -4.09 11.24
CA PHE A 161 -1.98 -2.98 12.11
C PHE A 161 -0.78 -2.44 12.89
N GLY A 162 -0.02 -3.34 13.53
CA GLY A 162 1.19 -2.97 14.27
C GLY A 162 2.22 -2.28 13.38
N LEU A 163 2.43 -2.80 12.16
CA LEU A 163 3.37 -2.24 11.20
C LEU A 163 2.92 -0.86 10.68
N ILE A 164 1.64 -0.67 10.35
CA ILE A 164 1.11 0.64 9.95
C ILE A 164 1.36 1.68 11.05
N VAL A 165 1.06 1.35 12.31
CA VAL A 165 1.27 2.26 13.44
C VAL A 165 2.77 2.53 13.64
N ALA A 166 3.62 1.52 13.51
CA ALA A 166 5.08 1.66 13.63
C ALA A 166 5.65 2.53 12.48
N GLU A 167 5.22 2.31 11.24
CA GLU A 167 5.63 3.13 10.10
C GLU A 167 5.16 4.58 10.23
N ASP A 168 3.92 4.82 10.68
CA ASP A 168 3.40 6.16 10.95
C ASP A 168 4.23 6.87 12.06
N ALA A 169 4.62 6.13 13.11
CA ALA A 169 5.48 6.65 14.17
C ALA A 169 6.90 6.96 13.66
N LEU A 170 7.51 6.04 12.92
CA LEU A 170 8.82 6.23 12.30
C LEU A 170 8.80 7.42 11.33
N ASP A 171 7.75 7.55 10.52
CA ASP A 171 7.62 8.69 9.61
C ASP A 171 7.52 10.00 10.36
N ARG A 172 6.70 10.07 11.43
CA ARG A 172 6.50 11.29 12.20
C ARG A 172 7.75 11.71 12.98
N PHE A 173 8.35 10.78 13.72
CA PHE A 173 9.38 11.12 14.71
C PHE A 173 10.80 11.04 14.14
N PHE A 174 11.06 10.12 13.22
CA PHE A 174 12.39 9.90 12.66
C PHE A 174 12.54 10.45 11.23
N VAL A 175 11.72 9.98 10.27
CA VAL A 175 11.90 10.36 8.86
C VAL A 175 11.73 11.86 8.66
N LYS A 176 10.67 12.47 9.21
CA LYS A 176 10.47 13.93 9.16
C LYS A 176 11.60 14.72 9.84
N TRP A 177 12.13 14.19 10.93
CA TRP A 177 13.27 14.81 11.59
C TRP A 177 14.51 14.76 10.70
N ALA A 178 14.87 13.59 10.17
CA ALA A 178 16.01 13.41 9.28
C ALA A 178 15.89 14.26 7.99
N GLU A 179 14.68 14.36 7.42
CA GLU A 179 14.42 15.19 6.26
C GLU A 179 14.65 16.69 6.49
N ARG A 180 14.46 17.18 7.72
CA ARG A 180 14.77 18.59 8.05
C ARG A 180 16.27 18.87 8.10
N HIS A 181 17.10 17.84 8.30
CA HIS A 181 18.55 17.96 8.39
C HIS A 181 19.28 17.65 7.07
N THR A 182 18.56 17.41 5.97
CA THR A 182 19.17 17.17 4.68
C THR A 182 18.35 17.76 3.53
N THR A 183 19.04 18.31 2.55
CA THR A 183 18.44 18.75 1.27
C THR A 183 18.63 17.71 0.17
N ASN A 184 19.40 16.65 0.43
CA ASN A 184 19.65 15.59 -0.53
C ASN A 184 18.38 14.78 -0.79
N ARG A 185 17.84 14.89 -2.02
CA ARG A 185 16.58 14.25 -2.43
C ARG A 185 16.67 12.73 -2.48
N VAL A 186 17.83 12.19 -2.89
CA VAL A 186 18.06 10.73 -2.92
C VAL A 186 18.00 10.18 -1.51
N TRP A 187 18.70 10.82 -0.58
CA TRP A 187 18.71 10.42 0.83
C TRP A 187 17.31 10.48 1.46
N ARG A 188 16.55 11.55 1.20
CA ARG A 188 15.16 11.67 1.67
C ARG A 188 14.26 10.58 1.09
N ALA A 189 14.38 10.26 -0.21
CA ALA A 189 13.64 9.16 -0.83
C ALA A 189 14.00 7.81 -0.21
N SER A 190 15.30 7.54 -0.01
CA SER A 190 15.79 6.30 0.60
C SER A 190 15.27 6.12 2.03
N LEU A 191 15.30 7.18 2.85
CA LEU A 191 14.77 7.13 4.21
C LEU A 191 13.27 6.77 4.22
N ARG A 192 12.47 7.39 3.32
CA ARG A 192 11.05 7.09 3.21
C ARG A 192 10.80 5.63 2.83
N MET A 193 11.57 5.08 1.90
CA MET A 193 11.40 3.70 1.45
C MET A 193 11.87 2.70 2.51
N LEU A 194 13.02 2.96 3.14
CA LEU A 194 13.62 2.05 4.11
C LEU A 194 12.78 1.93 5.39
N PHE A 195 12.26 3.05 5.89
CA PHE A 195 11.53 3.08 7.17
C PHE A 195 10.01 2.95 7.00
N ASN A 196 9.51 2.85 5.78
CA ASN A 196 8.09 2.60 5.51
C ASN A 196 7.93 1.64 4.30
N PRO A 197 8.37 0.38 4.42
CA PRO A 197 8.35 -0.58 3.32
C PRO A 197 6.93 -0.91 2.85
N ALA A 198 5.97 -1.08 3.76
CA ALA A 198 4.59 -1.37 3.39
C ALA A 198 3.91 -0.19 2.68
N ARG A 199 4.12 1.03 3.15
CA ARG A 199 3.67 2.25 2.44
C ARG A 199 4.32 2.38 1.06
N THR A 200 5.59 1.99 0.94
CA THR A 200 6.31 1.99 -0.35
C THR A 200 5.67 1.01 -1.33
N MET A 201 5.32 -0.19 -0.86
CA MET A 201 4.61 -1.19 -1.67
C MET A 201 3.23 -0.68 -2.10
N ALA A 202 2.42 -0.14 -1.20
CA ALA A 202 1.13 0.46 -1.53
C ALA A 202 1.24 1.60 -2.56
N ASN A 203 2.26 2.45 -2.47
CA ASN A 203 2.50 3.49 -3.46
C ASN A 203 2.79 2.90 -4.85
N LEU A 204 3.58 1.82 -4.94
CA LEU A 204 3.89 1.16 -6.21
C LEU A 204 2.63 0.56 -6.84
N THR A 205 1.80 -0.11 -6.06
CA THR A 205 0.55 -0.71 -6.55
C THR A 205 -0.46 0.34 -7.01
N SER A 206 -0.48 1.50 -6.35
CA SER A 206 -1.31 2.65 -6.74
C SER A 206 -0.70 3.48 -7.90
N GLY A 207 0.43 3.05 -8.49
CA GLY A 207 1.10 3.80 -9.56
C GLY A 207 1.76 5.11 -9.09
N LYS A 208 1.93 5.29 -7.79
CA LYS A 208 2.61 6.44 -7.20
C LYS A 208 4.12 6.19 -7.13
N LYS A 209 4.90 7.26 -6.94
CA LYS A 209 6.33 7.12 -6.65
C LYS A 209 6.51 6.40 -5.31
N PRO A 210 7.44 5.44 -5.16
CA PRO A 210 7.58 4.63 -3.94
C PRO A 210 7.81 5.47 -2.68
N TRP A 211 8.48 6.59 -2.81
CA TRP A 211 8.73 7.56 -1.73
C TRP A 211 7.62 8.60 -1.54
N ASN A 212 6.47 8.45 -2.21
CA ASN A 212 5.38 9.41 -2.09
C ASN A 212 4.88 9.50 -0.64
N ARG A 213 4.66 10.73 -0.17
CA ARG A 213 4.04 11.01 1.14
C ARG A 213 3.09 12.18 0.99
N GLN A 214 1.91 12.05 1.57
CA GLN A 214 0.89 13.08 1.55
C GLN A 214 1.43 14.41 2.11
N GLY A 215 1.22 15.51 1.38
CA GLY A 215 1.67 16.84 1.79
C GLY A 215 3.18 17.08 1.78
N ARG A 216 4.01 16.10 1.35
CA ARG A 216 5.47 16.20 1.32
C ARG A 216 6.05 15.75 -0.03
N ALA A 217 5.74 16.50 -1.09
CA ALA A 217 6.29 16.21 -2.41
C ALA A 217 7.83 16.25 -2.40
N LEU A 218 8.46 15.24 -3.06
CA LEU A 218 9.86 15.29 -3.45
C LEU A 218 9.89 15.58 -4.96
N ASP A 219 10.10 16.84 -5.30
CA ASP A 219 10.22 17.22 -6.69
C ASP A 219 11.62 16.93 -7.23
N TRP A 220 11.71 16.08 -8.25
CA TRP A 220 12.96 15.72 -8.94
C TRP A 220 13.26 16.62 -10.14
N ARG A 221 12.34 17.54 -10.47
CA ARG A 221 12.63 18.52 -11.50
C ARG A 221 13.70 19.46 -10.97
N PRO A 222 14.80 19.70 -11.68
CA PRO A 222 15.68 20.81 -11.36
C PRO A 222 14.80 22.06 -11.39
N SER A 223 14.83 22.86 -10.32
CA SER A 223 14.24 24.20 -10.38
C SER A 223 15.03 24.96 -11.44
N LEU A 224 14.51 24.98 -12.65
CA LEU A 224 14.83 26.01 -13.60
C LEU A 224 14.17 27.30 -13.11
N ALA A 225 14.57 27.76 -11.93
CA ALA A 225 14.44 29.14 -11.57
C ALA A 225 15.41 29.89 -12.49
N LEU A 226 14.94 30.19 -13.69
CA LEU A 226 15.45 31.34 -14.40
C LEU A 226 15.24 32.52 -13.41
N SER A 227 16.32 32.85 -12.72
CA SER A 227 16.41 34.14 -12.01
C SER A 227 16.16 35.19 -13.08
N ALA A 228 14.93 35.73 -13.10
CA ALA A 228 14.68 36.91 -13.88
C ALA A 228 15.73 37.92 -13.48
N PRO A 229 16.46 38.51 -14.42
CA PRO A 229 17.45 39.53 -14.08
C PRO A 229 16.71 40.67 -13.35
N PRO A 230 17.33 41.30 -12.35
CA PRO A 230 16.71 42.39 -11.63
C PRO A 230 16.35 43.47 -12.65
N VAL A 231 15.06 43.83 -12.68
CA VAL A 231 14.60 44.97 -13.48
C VAL A 231 15.37 46.18 -12.98
N ALA A 232 16.25 46.71 -13.81
CA ALA A 232 16.98 47.96 -13.52
C ALA A 232 15.94 49.06 -13.27
N ALA A 233 15.90 49.56 -12.06
CA ALA A 233 15.11 50.74 -11.73
C ALA A 233 15.69 51.88 -12.54
N THR A 234 15.05 52.27 -13.65
CA THR A 234 15.32 53.50 -14.35
C THR A 234 14.80 54.63 -13.47
N GLY A 235 15.75 55.26 -12.77
CA GLY A 235 15.48 56.52 -12.07
C GLY A 235 15.13 57.66 -13.04
N ARG A 236 14.11 58.37 -12.70
CA ARG A 236 13.94 59.80 -13.03
C ARG A 236 13.39 60.50 -11.80
#